data_0a453eeebed34c62b17ec5d24b3e6518
#
_entry.id   0a453eeebed34c62b17ec5d24b3e6518
#
_cell.length_a   1.000
_cell.length_b   1.000
_cell.length_c   1.000
_cell.angle_alpha   90.00
_cell.angle_beta   90.00
_cell.angle_gamma   90.00
#
_symmetry.space_group_name_H-M   'P 1'
#
loop_
_entity.id
_entity.type
_entity.pdbx_description
1 polymer ?
#
loop_
_entity_poly.entity_id
_entity_poly.type
_entity_poly.pdbx_seq_one_letter_code
_entity_poly.pdbx_strand_id
1 'polypeptide(L)'
;MLFRSALVGFAVAWLVLRGRTGRAFRAVRDSEIAAVSSGVSLARYKTLAFGISAAFAGVAGGLFAIASAFVNPDTFPIALSIYLLVGVVVGGLGGLSGLVFGAVFIQFLPLWAQGQDQIGRAHV
;
A
#
# COMPACT_ATOMS: atom_id res chain seq x y z
N MET A 1 -9.88 -11.39 13.38
CA MET A 1 -9.20 -12.15 12.31
C MET A 1 -8.44 -11.21 11.37
N LEU A 2 -9.09 -10.20 10.78
CA LEU A 2 -8.47 -9.24 9.85
C LEU A 2 -7.27 -8.46 10.43
N PHE A 3 -7.34 -8.07 11.70
CA PHE A 3 -6.24 -7.37 12.36
C PHE A 3 -4.99 -8.23 12.51
N ARG A 4 -5.16 -9.52 12.80
CA ARG A 4 -4.04 -10.48 12.89
C ARG A 4 -3.38 -10.70 11.54
N SER A 5 -4.16 -10.83 10.45
CA SER A 5 -3.62 -10.98 9.10
C SER A 5 -2.90 -9.71 8.61
N ALA A 6 -3.41 -8.53 8.96
CA ALA A 6 -2.73 -7.28 8.68
C ALA A 6 -1.38 -7.17 9.40
N LEU A 7 -1.32 -7.57 10.68
CA LEU A 7 -0.06 -7.61 11.44
C LEU A 7 0.94 -8.61 10.84
N VAL A 8 0.48 -9.79 10.44
CA VAL A 8 1.34 -10.79 9.78
C VAL A 8 1.86 -10.24 8.46
N GLY A 9 1.01 -9.66 7.62
CA GLY A 9 1.41 -9.01 6.37
C GLY A 9 2.45 -7.91 6.59
N PHE A 10 2.24 -7.06 7.60
CA PHE A 10 3.20 -6.02 7.96
C PHE A 10 4.53 -6.58 8.44
N ALA A 11 4.51 -7.63 9.26
CA ALA A 11 5.70 -8.30 9.75
C ALA A 11 6.50 -8.93 8.60
N VAL A 12 5.83 -9.59 7.65
CA VAL A 12 6.47 -10.16 6.46
C VAL A 12 7.10 -9.05 5.60
N ALA A 13 6.39 -7.97 5.34
CA ALA A 13 6.92 -6.83 4.60
C ALA A 13 8.16 -6.23 5.29
N TRP A 14 8.09 -6.07 6.62
CA TRP A 14 9.21 -5.56 7.41
C TRP A 14 10.44 -6.48 7.35
N LEU A 15 10.23 -7.81 7.41
CA LEU A 15 11.29 -8.80 7.30
C LEU A 15 11.97 -8.75 5.92
N VAL A 16 11.18 -8.67 4.85
CA VAL A 16 11.69 -8.55 3.47
C VAL A 16 12.53 -7.28 3.30
N LEU A 17 12.04 -6.15 3.82
CA LEU A 17 12.73 -4.86 3.70
C LEU A 17 13.97 -4.75 4.61
N ARG A 18 14.04 -5.52 5.68
CA ARG A 18 15.20 -5.57 6.58
C ARG A 18 16.32 -6.47 6.05
N GLY A 19 16.00 -7.40 5.16
CA GLY A 19 16.93 -8.36 4.57
C GLY A 19 17.84 -7.76 3.50
N ARG A 20 18.62 -8.64 2.87
CA ARG A 20 19.51 -8.30 1.73
C ARG A 20 18.73 -7.70 0.57
N THR A 21 17.52 -8.20 0.33
CA THR A 21 16.59 -7.73 -0.72
C THR A 21 16.17 -6.28 -0.50
N GLY A 22 15.85 -5.91 0.74
CA GLY A 22 15.46 -4.54 1.07
C GLY A 22 16.60 -3.52 0.93
N ARG A 23 17.85 -3.95 1.18
CA ARG A 23 19.01 -3.10 0.91
C ARG A 23 19.21 -2.88 -0.58
N ALA A 24 19.05 -3.91 -1.39
CA ALA A 24 19.11 -3.81 -2.84
C ALA A 24 18.00 -2.92 -3.41
N PHE A 25 16.78 -3.03 -2.90
CA PHE A 25 15.67 -2.16 -3.31
C PHE A 25 15.95 -0.69 -3.00
N ARG A 26 16.53 -0.39 -1.84
CA ARG A 26 16.93 1.00 -1.50
C ARG A 26 18.04 1.50 -2.42
N ALA A 27 19.04 0.70 -2.70
CA ALA A 27 20.12 1.07 -3.61
C ALA A 27 19.58 1.37 -5.02
N VAL A 28 18.67 0.53 -5.55
CA VAL A 28 18.04 0.73 -6.87
C VAL A 28 17.16 1.99 -6.86
N ARG A 29 16.45 2.26 -5.77
CA ARG A 29 15.61 3.46 -5.64
C ARG A 29 16.43 4.74 -5.62
N ASP A 30 17.54 4.74 -4.88
CA ASP A 30 18.36 5.95 -4.67
C ASP A 30 19.19 6.28 -5.91
N SER A 31 19.76 5.29 -6.58
CA SER A 31 20.47 5.46 -7.85
C SER A 31 20.57 4.15 -8.61
N GLU A 32 19.89 4.05 -9.75
CA GLU A 32 19.98 2.86 -10.61
C GLU A 32 21.40 2.64 -11.15
N ILE A 33 22.09 3.72 -11.49
CA ILE A 33 23.46 3.66 -12.04
C ILE A 33 24.44 3.15 -10.99
N ALA A 34 24.37 3.68 -9.77
CA ALA A 34 25.22 3.24 -8.67
C ALA A 34 24.95 1.79 -8.24
N ALA A 35 23.69 1.36 -8.28
CA ALA A 35 23.31 -0.01 -7.99
C ALA A 35 23.91 -0.99 -9.00
N VAL A 36 23.84 -0.68 -10.29
CA VAL A 36 24.45 -1.49 -11.36
C VAL A 36 25.95 -1.56 -11.21
N SER A 37 26.61 -0.45 -10.92
CA SER A 37 28.07 -0.39 -10.67
C SER A 37 28.50 -1.25 -9.48
N SER A 38 27.60 -1.43 -8.51
CA SER A 38 27.81 -2.29 -7.35
C SER A 38 27.44 -3.76 -7.58
N GLY A 39 27.12 -4.16 -8.81
CA GLY A 39 26.79 -5.53 -9.19
C GLY A 39 25.34 -5.94 -8.94
N VAL A 40 24.45 -4.99 -8.67
CA VAL A 40 23.03 -5.24 -8.48
C VAL A 40 22.35 -5.34 -9.85
N SER A 41 21.74 -6.48 -10.16
CA SER A 41 21.01 -6.68 -11.41
C SER A 41 19.63 -6.02 -11.35
N LEU A 42 19.48 -4.89 -12.03
CA LEU A 42 18.29 -4.04 -12.03
C LEU A 42 17.01 -4.81 -12.41
N ALA A 43 17.10 -5.61 -13.48
CA ALA A 43 15.97 -6.40 -13.98
C ALA A 43 15.45 -7.38 -12.93
N ARG A 44 16.33 -8.13 -12.27
CA ARG A 44 15.95 -9.11 -11.23
C ARG A 44 15.26 -8.44 -10.05
N TYR A 45 15.80 -7.35 -9.54
CA TYR A 45 15.23 -6.67 -8.38
C TYR A 45 13.94 -5.93 -8.71
N LYS A 46 13.81 -5.34 -9.89
CA LYS A 46 12.53 -4.76 -10.35
C LYS A 46 11.45 -5.84 -10.48
N THR A 47 11.75 -6.96 -11.14
CA THR A 47 10.81 -8.09 -11.27
C THR A 47 10.42 -8.65 -9.91
N LEU A 48 11.37 -8.77 -8.99
CA LEU A 48 11.11 -9.28 -7.65
C LEU A 48 10.24 -8.31 -6.83
N ALA A 49 10.45 -7.01 -6.97
CA ALA A 49 9.60 -5.99 -6.35
C ALA A 49 8.15 -6.07 -6.85
N PHE A 50 7.95 -6.21 -8.16
CA PHE A 50 6.62 -6.41 -8.74
C PHE A 50 5.97 -7.71 -8.27
N GLY A 51 6.72 -8.81 -8.22
CA GLY A 51 6.23 -10.09 -7.73
C GLY A 51 5.78 -10.04 -6.27
N ILE A 52 6.55 -9.42 -5.41
CA ILE A 52 6.19 -9.21 -3.99
C ILE A 52 4.95 -8.33 -3.89
N SER A 53 4.89 -7.23 -4.63
CA SER A 53 3.73 -6.32 -4.64
C SER A 53 2.46 -7.05 -5.09
N ALA A 54 2.54 -7.84 -6.16
CA ALA A 54 1.43 -8.65 -6.65
C ALA A 54 0.95 -9.69 -5.62
N ALA A 55 1.89 -10.33 -4.91
CA ALA A 55 1.55 -11.28 -3.85
C ALA A 55 0.79 -10.60 -2.70
N PHE A 56 1.26 -9.44 -2.24
CA PHE A 56 0.55 -8.66 -1.21
C PHE A 56 -0.84 -8.21 -1.67
N ALA A 57 -0.96 -7.73 -2.91
CA ALA A 57 -2.24 -7.33 -3.49
C ALA A 57 -3.21 -8.52 -3.58
N GLY A 58 -2.73 -9.70 -3.99
CA GLY A 58 -3.52 -10.91 -4.05
C GLY A 58 -4.04 -11.36 -2.68
N VAL A 59 -3.17 -11.35 -1.66
CA VAL A 59 -3.57 -11.68 -0.28
C VAL A 59 -4.57 -10.65 0.25
N ALA A 60 -4.34 -9.37 0.04
CA ALA A 60 -5.25 -8.31 0.46
C ALA A 60 -6.62 -8.44 -0.21
N GLY A 61 -6.65 -8.72 -1.52
CA GLY A 61 -7.89 -8.96 -2.26
C GLY A 61 -8.64 -10.19 -1.78
N GLY A 62 -7.93 -11.30 -1.48
CA GLY A 62 -8.51 -12.51 -0.92
C GLY A 62 -9.13 -12.29 0.47
N LEU A 63 -8.43 -11.59 1.35
CA LEU A 63 -8.95 -11.21 2.68
C LEU A 63 -10.16 -10.28 2.56
N PHE A 64 -10.13 -9.35 1.63
CA PHE A 64 -11.26 -8.47 1.36
C PHE A 64 -12.49 -9.25 0.88
N ALA A 65 -12.31 -10.21 -0.03
CA ALA A 65 -13.39 -11.05 -0.53
C ALA A 65 -14.05 -11.87 0.60
N ILE A 66 -13.24 -12.42 1.51
CA ILE A 66 -13.75 -13.16 2.69
C ILE A 66 -14.51 -12.22 3.63
N ALA A 67 -14.02 -11.00 3.83
CA ALA A 67 -14.65 -10.04 4.73
C ALA A 67 -15.95 -9.46 4.19
N SER A 68 -16.04 -9.27 2.87
CA SER A 68 -17.21 -8.66 2.21
C SER A 68 -18.30 -9.67 1.87
N ALA A 69 -18.03 -10.98 2.00
CA ALA A 69 -18.92 -12.11 1.66
C ALA A 69 -19.40 -12.11 0.19
N PHE A 70 -19.44 -10.95 -0.46
CA PHE A 70 -19.84 -10.77 -1.86
C PHE A 70 -18.99 -9.66 -2.50
N VAL A 71 -18.37 -9.95 -3.63
CA VAL A 71 -17.57 -9.00 -4.40
C VAL A 71 -18.20 -8.82 -5.77
N ASN A 72 -18.66 -7.59 -6.04
CA ASN A 72 -19.22 -7.19 -7.32
C ASN A 72 -18.17 -6.38 -8.09
N PRO A 73 -18.18 -6.31 -9.44
CA PRO A 73 -17.32 -5.40 -10.21
C PRO A 73 -17.36 -3.95 -9.74
N ASP A 74 -18.53 -3.48 -9.28
CA ASP A 74 -18.71 -2.13 -8.74
C ASP A 74 -18.08 -1.90 -7.36
N THR A 75 -17.60 -2.95 -6.70
CA THR A 75 -16.94 -2.87 -5.38
C THR A 75 -15.57 -2.17 -5.49
N PHE A 76 -14.97 -2.17 -6.68
CA PHE A 76 -13.68 -1.54 -6.95
C PHE A 76 -13.81 -0.37 -7.94
N PRO A 77 -14.47 0.74 -7.58
CA PRO A 77 -14.54 1.90 -8.45
C PRO A 77 -13.16 2.50 -8.65
N ILE A 78 -12.96 3.17 -9.80
CA ILE A 78 -11.70 3.87 -10.11
C ILE A 78 -11.33 4.86 -9.00
N ALA A 79 -12.33 5.48 -8.38
CA ALA A 79 -12.13 6.37 -7.24
C ALA A 79 -11.35 5.71 -6.09
N LEU A 80 -11.60 4.45 -5.78
CA LEU A 80 -10.87 3.70 -4.75
C LEU A 80 -9.38 3.61 -5.08
N SER A 81 -9.04 3.34 -6.34
CA SER A 81 -7.64 3.29 -6.79
C SER A 81 -6.95 4.63 -6.63
N ILE A 82 -7.65 5.72 -6.94
CA ILE A 82 -7.15 7.09 -6.77
C ILE A 82 -6.93 7.40 -5.28
N TYR A 83 -7.88 7.06 -4.42
CA TYR A 83 -7.73 7.24 -2.97
C TYR A 83 -6.54 6.46 -2.41
N LEU A 84 -6.36 5.21 -2.83
CA LEU A 84 -5.21 4.40 -2.42
C LEU A 84 -3.89 5.03 -2.89
N LEU A 85 -3.84 5.52 -4.13
CA LEU A 85 -2.67 6.22 -4.66
C LEU A 85 -2.35 7.48 -3.85
N VAL A 86 -3.36 8.31 -3.58
CA VAL A 86 -3.20 9.52 -2.75
C VAL A 86 -2.68 9.16 -1.36
N GLY A 87 -3.23 8.12 -0.74
CA GLY A 87 -2.78 7.67 0.57
C GLY A 87 -1.32 7.20 0.59
N VAL A 88 -0.87 6.51 -0.44
CA VAL A 88 0.54 6.11 -0.57
C VAL A 88 1.45 7.34 -0.74
N VAL A 89 1.03 8.31 -1.54
CA VAL A 89 1.79 9.55 -1.77
C VAL A 89 1.86 10.39 -0.49
N VAL A 90 0.74 10.59 0.21
CA VAL A 90 0.66 11.36 1.46
C VAL A 90 1.41 10.66 2.59
N GLY A 91 1.31 9.33 2.69
CA GLY A 91 2.05 8.55 3.67
C GLY A 91 3.57 8.56 3.45
N GLY A 92 4.00 8.89 2.24
CA GLY A 92 5.40 8.96 1.84
C GLY A 92 5.93 7.63 1.29
N LEU A 93 6.57 7.71 0.14
CA LEU A 93 7.17 6.59 -0.59
C LEU A 93 8.46 6.04 0.07
N GLY A 94 8.85 6.59 1.22
CA GLY A 94 10.16 6.35 1.84
C GLY A 94 10.25 5.20 2.82
N GLY A 95 9.13 4.67 3.33
CA GLY A 95 9.21 3.63 4.36
C GLY A 95 7.87 3.01 4.75
N LEU A 96 7.95 1.90 5.48
CA LEU A 96 6.76 1.18 5.97
C LEU A 96 5.89 2.02 6.92
N SER A 97 6.50 2.92 7.70
CA SER A 97 5.77 3.83 8.58
C SER A 97 4.83 4.74 7.78
N GLY A 98 5.27 5.21 6.61
CA GLY A 98 4.46 6.01 5.72
C GLY A 98 3.21 5.28 5.23
N LEU A 99 3.29 3.99 4.95
CA LEU A 99 2.13 3.18 4.56
C LEU A 99 1.07 3.10 5.66
N VAL A 100 1.48 3.00 6.93
CA VAL A 100 0.56 3.00 8.07
C VAL A 100 -0.15 4.35 8.19
N PHE A 101 0.60 5.45 8.11
CA PHE A 101 0.03 6.79 8.13
C PHE A 101 -0.91 7.04 6.95
N GLY A 102 -0.51 6.60 5.74
CA GLY A 102 -1.35 6.70 4.54
C GLY A 102 -2.65 5.89 4.65
N ALA A 103 -2.60 4.68 5.20
CA ALA A 103 -3.78 3.85 5.44
C ALA A 103 -4.74 4.48 6.44
N VAL A 104 -4.22 5.02 7.55
CA VAL A 104 -5.02 5.76 8.55
C VAL A 104 -5.63 7.00 7.92
N PHE A 105 -4.87 7.75 7.13
CA PHE A 105 -5.35 8.96 6.45
C PHE A 105 -6.51 8.65 5.49
N ILE A 106 -6.39 7.60 4.67
CA ILE A 106 -7.47 7.16 3.78
C ILE A 106 -8.74 6.79 4.55
N GLN A 107 -8.59 6.16 5.71
CA GLN A 107 -9.73 5.74 6.53
C GLN A 107 -10.45 6.94 7.15
N PHE A 108 -9.71 7.99 7.54
CA PHE A 108 -10.31 9.19 8.15
C PHE A 108 -10.85 10.19 7.12
N LEU A 109 -10.30 10.21 5.89
CA LEU A 109 -10.70 11.17 4.85
C LEU A 109 -12.20 11.13 4.52
N PRO A 110 -12.83 9.97 4.24
CA PRO A 110 -14.27 9.91 3.97
C PRO A 110 -15.13 10.24 5.19
N LEU A 111 -14.67 9.93 6.39
CA LEU A 111 -15.38 10.31 7.64
C LEU A 111 -15.41 11.83 7.82
N TRP A 112 -14.31 12.50 7.48
CA TRP A 112 -14.22 13.95 7.55
C TRP A 112 -15.05 14.63 6.46
N ALA A 113 -15.06 14.10 5.23
CA ALA A 113 -15.85 14.59 4.13
C ALA A 113 -17.38 14.47 4.39
N GLN A 114 -17.81 13.34 4.95
CA GLN A 114 -19.22 13.13 5.31
C GLN A 114 -19.69 14.05 6.44
N GLY A 115 -18.80 14.42 7.35
CA GLY A 115 -19.11 15.39 8.40
C GLY A 115 -19.42 16.79 7.87
N GLN A 116 -18.81 17.18 6.77
CA GLN A 116 -19.06 18.46 6.08
C GLN A 116 -20.42 18.49 5.38
N ASP A 117 -20.84 17.37 4.77
CA ASP A 117 -22.12 17.28 4.09
C ASP A 117 -23.33 17.38 5.05
N GLN A 118 -23.18 16.90 6.28
CA GLN A 118 -24.22 17.05 7.30
C GLN A 118 -24.37 18.49 7.79
N ILE A 119 -23.26 19.21 7.90
CA ILE A 119 -23.28 20.63 8.30
C ILE A 119 -23.88 21.50 7.18
N GLY A 120 -23.58 21.20 5.93
CA GLY A 120 -24.17 21.92 4.77
C GLY A 120 -25.68 21.76 4.64
N ARG A 121 -26.25 20.60 5.03
CA ARG A 121 -27.69 20.36 4.98
C ARG A 121 -28.46 20.95 6.14
N ALA A 122 -27.79 21.27 7.24
CA ALA A 122 -28.43 21.90 8.41
C ALA A 122 -28.71 23.40 8.21
N HIS A 123 -28.20 24.02 7.14
CA HIS A 123 -28.37 25.43 6.83
C HIS A 123 -29.34 25.72 5.66
N VAL A 124 -30.03 24.70 5.16
CA VAL A 124 -31.10 24.81 4.16
C VAL A 124 -32.43 24.34 4.77
#